data_17acac5b8b88d8f933b7d97d95e34210
#
_entry.id   17acac5b8b88d8f933b7d97d95e34210
#
_cell.length_a   1.000
_cell.length_b   1.000
_cell.length_c   1.000
_cell.angle_alpha   90.00
_cell.angle_beta   90.00
_cell.angle_gamma   90.00
#
_symmetry.space_group_name_H-M   'P 1'
#
loop_
_entity.id
_entity.type
_entity.pdbx_description
1 polymer ?
#
loop_
_entity_poly.entity_id
_entity_poly.type
_entity_poly.pdbx_seq_one_letter_code
_entity_poly.pdbx_strand_id
1 'polypeptide(L)'
;LPPLSALVVDSTNALKTGHSKSEQSIKAGLKTAIAAATGRVIIGCFASNIARLQSIGQACIETDRHLALAGRALVKMSGIAKSVGYLKADFPEIPLSHLGYLPGENALLIATGSQGERGSALWRLARDQHTRSRFKRH
;
A
#
# COMPACT_ATOMS: atom_id res chain seq x y z
N LEU A 1 -31.30 -8.84 19.37
CA LEU A 1 -30.15 -9.71 19.10
C LEU A 1 -30.14 -10.83 20.14
N PRO A 2 -29.84 -12.09 19.78
CA PRO A 2 -29.66 -13.17 20.75
C PRO A 2 -28.52 -12.83 21.71
N PRO A 3 -28.53 -13.35 22.95
CA PRO A 3 -27.44 -13.13 23.89
C PRO A 3 -26.12 -13.68 23.33
N LEU A 4 -25.04 -12.89 23.42
CA LEU A 4 -23.73 -13.33 22.99
C LEU A 4 -23.12 -14.26 24.04
N SER A 5 -22.62 -15.41 23.60
CA SER A 5 -21.90 -16.36 24.48
C SER A 5 -20.47 -15.91 24.77
N ALA A 6 -19.84 -15.22 23.82
CA ALA A 6 -18.49 -14.67 23.95
C ALA A 6 -18.28 -13.49 22.99
N LEU A 7 -17.40 -12.56 23.36
CA LEU A 7 -16.93 -11.47 22.52
C LEU A 7 -15.40 -11.48 22.50
N VAL A 8 -14.81 -11.67 21.30
CA VAL A 8 -13.37 -11.60 21.08
C VAL A 8 -13.09 -10.36 20.25
N VAL A 9 -12.32 -9.41 20.81
CA VAL A 9 -12.04 -8.11 20.18
C VAL A 9 -10.57 -7.76 20.29
N ASP A 10 -10.06 -7.03 19.28
CA ASP A 10 -8.80 -6.32 19.41
C ASP A 10 -9.02 -5.08 20.31
N SER A 11 -8.19 -4.94 21.33
CA SER A 11 -8.24 -3.84 22.28
C SER A 11 -7.03 -2.92 22.23
N THR A 12 -6.19 -2.99 21.19
CA THR A 12 -4.92 -2.24 21.06
C THR A 12 -5.11 -0.74 21.25
N ASN A 13 -6.21 -0.18 20.79
CA ASN A 13 -6.54 1.24 20.89
C ASN A 13 -7.71 1.54 21.85
N ALA A 14 -8.06 0.63 22.75
CA ALA A 14 -9.23 0.76 23.62
C ALA A 14 -9.23 2.02 24.51
N LEU A 15 -8.07 2.50 24.91
CA LEU A 15 -7.91 3.71 25.75
C LEU A 15 -7.77 5.01 24.92
N LYS A 16 -7.75 4.95 23.59
CA LYS A 16 -7.70 6.15 22.75
C LYS A 16 -9.11 6.69 22.53
N THR A 17 -9.29 7.97 22.85
CA THR A 17 -10.56 8.67 22.59
C THR A 17 -10.76 8.91 21.09
N GLY A 18 -12.02 8.85 20.64
CA GLY A 18 -12.43 9.11 19.27
C GLY A 18 -12.59 7.84 18.43
N HIS A 19 -12.78 8.02 17.15
CA HIS A 19 -12.99 6.94 16.18
C HIS A 19 -11.91 6.99 15.08
N SER A 20 -11.45 5.82 14.63
CA SER A 20 -10.61 5.73 13.44
C SER A 20 -11.39 6.26 12.23
N LYS A 21 -10.73 7.07 11.40
CA LYS A 21 -11.31 7.52 10.14
C LYS A 21 -11.58 6.33 9.24
N SER A 22 -12.71 6.33 8.55
CA SER A 22 -13.03 5.29 7.57
C SER A 22 -12.06 5.35 6.38
N GLU A 23 -11.84 4.23 5.70
CA GLU A 23 -11.03 4.20 4.48
C GLU A 23 -11.56 5.17 3.42
N GLN A 24 -12.89 5.31 3.33
CA GLN A 24 -13.54 6.27 2.43
C GLN A 24 -13.14 7.71 2.73
N SER A 25 -13.03 8.10 4.00
CA SER A 25 -12.63 9.48 4.36
C SER A 25 -11.14 9.76 4.08
N ILE A 26 -10.31 8.71 4.02
CA ILE A 26 -8.88 8.83 3.76
C ILE A 26 -8.59 8.90 2.25
N LYS A 27 -9.46 8.33 1.41
CA LYS A 27 -9.27 8.21 -0.04
C LYS A 27 -8.98 9.55 -0.72
N ALA A 28 -9.74 10.59 -0.40
CA ALA A 28 -9.56 11.92 -0.99
C ALA A 28 -8.21 12.54 -0.61
N GLY A 29 -7.81 12.47 0.66
CA GLY A 29 -6.51 12.97 1.12
C GLY A 29 -5.35 12.21 0.51
N LEU A 30 -5.48 10.90 0.35
CA LEU A 30 -4.47 10.05 -0.29
C LEU A 30 -4.27 10.43 -1.76
N LYS A 31 -5.35 10.62 -2.52
CA LYS A 31 -5.31 11.10 -3.90
C LYS A 31 -4.61 12.45 -4.01
N THR A 32 -5.00 13.42 -3.16
CA THR A 32 -4.39 14.75 -3.13
C THR A 32 -2.88 14.67 -2.86
N ALA A 33 -2.46 13.87 -1.89
CA ALA A 33 -1.05 13.71 -1.55
C ALA A 33 -0.25 13.05 -2.70
N ILE A 34 -0.82 12.04 -3.38
CA ILE A 34 -0.19 11.40 -4.53
C ILE A 34 -0.08 12.37 -5.72
N ALA A 35 -1.13 13.13 -6.00
CA ALA A 35 -1.16 14.11 -7.10
C ALA A 35 -0.16 15.25 -6.88
N ALA A 36 0.02 15.71 -5.65
CA ALA A 36 0.94 16.78 -5.31
C ALA A 36 2.43 16.39 -5.38
N ALA A 37 2.73 15.09 -5.38
CA ALA A 37 4.11 14.62 -5.42
C ALA A 37 4.71 14.76 -6.82
N THR A 38 5.83 15.47 -6.93
CA THR A 38 6.55 15.72 -8.20
C THR A 38 7.51 14.59 -8.58
N GLY A 39 7.82 13.70 -7.65
CA GLY A 39 8.72 12.57 -7.86
C GLY A 39 8.06 11.23 -7.55
N ARG A 40 8.91 10.21 -7.35
CA ARG A 40 8.48 8.86 -6.99
C ARG A 40 7.81 8.86 -5.62
N VAL A 41 6.64 8.22 -5.54
CA VAL A 41 5.90 8.05 -4.29
C VAL A 41 6.17 6.67 -3.70
N ILE A 42 6.46 6.60 -2.40
CA ILE A 42 6.59 5.34 -1.65
C ILE A 42 5.59 5.37 -0.50
N ILE A 43 4.73 4.34 -0.42
CA ILE A 43 3.72 4.23 0.62
C ILE A 43 3.98 2.96 1.45
N GLY A 44 4.22 3.13 2.75
CA GLY A 44 4.25 2.02 3.70
C GLY A 44 2.83 1.55 4.01
N CYS A 45 2.56 0.24 3.84
CA CYS A 45 1.23 -0.31 4.08
C CYS A 45 1.32 -1.73 4.66
N PHE A 46 0.34 -2.09 5.51
CA PHE A 46 0.16 -3.48 5.92
C PHE A 46 -0.34 -4.34 4.76
N ALA A 47 0.20 -5.55 4.61
CA ALA A 47 -0.17 -6.46 3.53
C ALA A 47 -1.65 -6.86 3.56
N SER A 48 -2.28 -6.89 4.73
CA SER A 48 -3.69 -7.26 4.91
C SER A 48 -4.68 -6.13 4.62
N ASN A 49 -4.22 -4.89 4.45
CA ASN A 49 -5.12 -3.76 4.19
C ASN A 49 -5.47 -3.64 2.70
N ILE A 50 -6.33 -4.54 2.21
CA ILE A 50 -6.76 -4.59 0.80
C ILE A 50 -7.55 -3.35 0.41
N ALA A 51 -8.37 -2.80 1.31
CA ALA A 51 -9.11 -1.56 1.04
C ALA A 51 -8.17 -0.38 0.76
N ARG A 52 -7.04 -0.29 1.49
CA ARG A 52 -6.00 0.71 1.24
C ARG A 52 -5.31 0.47 -0.11
N LEU A 53 -5.01 -0.79 -0.46
CA LEU A 53 -4.46 -1.13 -1.78
C LEU A 53 -5.39 -0.66 -2.90
N GLN A 54 -6.70 -0.94 -2.78
CA GLN A 54 -7.70 -0.51 -3.76
C GLN A 54 -7.76 1.02 -3.87
N SER A 55 -7.73 1.74 -2.74
CA SER A 55 -7.73 3.21 -2.71
C SER A 55 -6.49 3.82 -3.38
N ILE A 56 -5.30 3.23 -3.14
CA ILE A 56 -4.05 3.65 -3.77
C ILE A 56 -4.07 3.35 -5.27
N GLY A 57 -4.52 2.15 -5.68
CA GLY A 57 -4.62 1.77 -7.08
C GLY A 57 -5.54 2.71 -7.88
N GLN A 58 -6.70 3.08 -7.30
CA GLN A 58 -7.59 4.05 -7.90
C GLN A 58 -6.92 5.44 -8.03
N ALA A 59 -6.20 5.89 -7.01
CA ALA A 59 -5.46 7.14 -7.08
C ALA A 59 -4.34 7.12 -8.13
N CYS A 60 -3.67 5.97 -8.34
CA CYS A 60 -2.68 5.80 -9.40
C CYS A 60 -3.30 5.98 -10.79
N ILE A 61 -4.45 5.35 -11.06
CA ILE A 61 -5.18 5.51 -12.34
C ILE A 61 -5.52 6.99 -12.58
N GLU A 62 -6.03 7.67 -11.56
CA GLU A 62 -6.46 9.06 -11.64
C GLU A 62 -5.31 10.08 -11.73
N THR A 63 -4.06 9.67 -11.44
CA THR A 63 -2.86 10.53 -11.46
C THR A 63 -1.80 10.06 -12.46
N ASP A 64 -2.16 9.16 -13.37
CA ASP A 64 -1.27 8.57 -14.39
C ASP A 64 0.02 7.97 -13.79
N ARG A 65 -0.13 7.26 -12.67
CA ARG A 65 0.98 6.58 -12.01
C ARG A 65 0.85 5.06 -12.14
N HIS A 66 1.95 4.41 -12.38
CA HIS A 66 2.08 2.95 -12.32
C HIS A 66 2.47 2.50 -10.92
N LEU A 67 1.85 1.42 -10.48
CA LEU A 67 1.99 0.88 -9.13
C LEU A 67 2.83 -0.38 -9.14
N ALA A 68 3.82 -0.49 -8.24
CA ALA A 68 4.50 -1.74 -7.94
C ALA A 68 4.38 -2.10 -6.45
N LEU A 69 4.49 -3.39 -6.15
CA LEU A 69 4.41 -3.93 -4.79
C LEU A 69 5.78 -4.46 -4.34
N ALA A 70 6.22 -4.07 -3.16
CA ALA A 70 7.44 -4.58 -2.52
C ALA A 70 7.11 -5.26 -1.18
N GLY A 71 7.44 -6.55 -1.09
CA GLY A 71 7.21 -7.39 0.08
C GLY A 71 6.42 -8.64 -0.27
N ARG A 72 6.93 -9.82 0.14
CA ARG A 72 6.34 -11.12 -0.19
C ARG A 72 4.88 -11.25 0.26
N ALA A 73 4.58 -10.81 1.47
CA ALA A 73 3.23 -10.85 2.01
C ALA A 73 2.28 -9.96 1.21
N LEU A 74 2.72 -8.76 0.81
CA LEU A 74 1.92 -7.82 0.04
C LEU A 74 1.57 -8.37 -1.34
N VAL A 75 2.55 -8.91 -2.06
CA VAL A 75 2.35 -9.56 -3.37
C VAL A 75 1.41 -10.75 -3.26
N LYS A 76 1.59 -11.62 -2.25
CA LYS A 76 0.70 -12.77 -2.00
C LYS A 76 -0.74 -12.33 -1.73
N MET A 77 -0.93 -11.34 -0.85
CA MET A 77 -2.27 -10.83 -0.50
C MET A 77 -2.95 -10.12 -1.67
N SER A 78 -2.20 -9.36 -2.47
CA SER A 78 -2.72 -8.76 -3.72
C SER A 78 -3.21 -9.84 -4.69
N GLY A 79 -2.43 -10.91 -4.90
CA GLY A 79 -2.83 -12.03 -5.75
C GLY A 79 -4.11 -12.72 -5.27
N ILE A 80 -4.23 -12.99 -3.97
CA ILE A 80 -5.44 -13.57 -3.38
C ILE A 80 -6.62 -12.61 -3.55
N ALA A 81 -6.43 -11.31 -3.25
CA ALA A 81 -7.50 -10.32 -3.35
C ALA A 81 -8.02 -10.17 -4.80
N LYS A 82 -7.15 -10.30 -5.80
CA LYS A 82 -7.54 -10.35 -7.22
C LYS A 82 -8.35 -11.61 -7.53
N SER A 83 -7.89 -12.78 -7.07
CA SER A 83 -8.57 -14.07 -7.37
C SER A 83 -9.97 -14.18 -6.77
N VAL A 84 -10.24 -13.49 -5.65
CA VAL A 84 -11.56 -13.44 -4.99
C VAL A 84 -12.36 -12.18 -5.33
N GLY A 85 -11.88 -11.32 -6.26
CA GLY A 85 -12.59 -10.13 -6.73
C GLY A 85 -12.57 -8.90 -5.81
N TYR A 86 -11.75 -8.90 -4.74
CA TYR A 86 -11.58 -7.72 -3.87
C TYR A 86 -10.71 -6.64 -4.49
N LEU A 87 -9.74 -7.00 -5.33
CA LEU A 87 -9.05 -6.06 -6.20
C LEU A 87 -9.60 -6.20 -7.62
N LYS A 88 -9.93 -5.07 -8.25
CA LYS A 88 -10.48 -5.02 -9.60
C LYS A 88 -9.46 -5.52 -10.63
N ALA A 89 -9.94 -5.99 -11.78
CA ALA A 89 -9.09 -6.48 -12.88
C ALA A 89 -8.17 -5.41 -13.48
N ASP A 90 -8.59 -4.15 -13.45
CA ASP A 90 -7.86 -2.97 -13.92
C ASP A 90 -6.89 -2.39 -12.88
N PHE A 91 -6.60 -3.12 -11.80
CA PHE A 91 -5.64 -2.68 -10.79
C PHE A 91 -4.26 -2.43 -11.43
N PRO A 92 -3.68 -1.20 -11.35
CA PRO A 92 -2.59 -0.73 -12.21
C PRO A 92 -1.21 -1.24 -11.77
N GLU A 93 -1.10 -2.53 -11.42
CA GLU A 93 0.13 -3.14 -10.93
C GLU A 93 1.06 -3.54 -12.07
N ILE A 94 2.31 -3.11 -11.98
CA ILE A 94 3.41 -3.53 -12.84
C ILE A 94 4.46 -4.33 -12.05
N PRO A 95 5.29 -5.14 -12.71
CA PRO A 95 6.42 -5.80 -12.06
C PRO A 95 7.35 -4.78 -11.39
N LEU A 96 7.79 -5.07 -10.16
CA LEU A 96 8.69 -4.18 -9.41
C LEU A 96 9.99 -3.86 -10.17
N SER A 97 10.49 -4.80 -10.99
CA SER A 97 11.66 -4.60 -11.85
C SER A 97 11.47 -3.50 -12.91
N HIS A 98 10.24 -3.24 -13.32
CA HIS A 98 9.93 -2.22 -14.33
C HIS A 98 9.81 -0.82 -13.74
N LEU A 99 9.53 -0.69 -12.43
CA LEU A 99 9.32 0.60 -11.79
C LEU A 99 10.54 1.54 -11.88
N GLY A 100 11.75 0.97 -11.94
CA GLY A 100 12.99 1.73 -12.04
C GLY A 100 13.22 2.43 -13.39
N TYR A 101 12.51 2.01 -14.42
CA TYR A 101 12.61 2.59 -15.77
C TYR A 101 11.61 3.73 -16.02
N LEU A 102 10.65 3.93 -15.12
CA LEU A 102 9.67 4.99 -15.24
C LEU A 102 10.21 6.31 -14.71
N PRO A 103 9.77 7.45 -15.29
CA PRO A 103 9.92 8.76 -14.69
C PRO A 103 9.41 8.77 -13.26
N GLY A 104 10.01 9.59 -12.39
CA GLY A 104 9.66 9.61 -10.96
C GLY A 104 8.18 9.94 -10.73
N GLU A 105 7.65 10.89 -11.48
CA GLU A 105 6.26 11.34 -11.43
C GLU A 105 5.23 10.27 -11.82
N ASN A 106 5.64 9.27 -12.61
CA ASN A 106 4.77 8.16 -13.02
C ASN A 106 4.95 6.90 -12.15
N ALA A 107 5.82 6.93 -11.14
CA ALA A 107 6.18 5.77 -10.35
C ALA A 107 5.64 5.84 -8.91
N LEU A 108 4.88 4.79 -8.50
CA LEU A 108 4.44 4.61 -7.12
C LEU A 108 4.79 3.20 -6.63
N LEU A 109 5.33 3.11 -5.42
CA LEU A 109 5.67 1.86 -4.77
C LEU A 109 4.89 1.70 -3.47
N ILE A 110 4.22 0.57 -3.29
CA ILE A 110 3.70 0.17 -1.98
C ILE A 110 4.66 -0.85 -1.37
N ALA A 111 5.07 -0.64 -0.13
CA ALA A 111 6.01 -1.50 0.57
C ALA A 111 5.51 -1.91 1.95
N THR A 112 5.80 -3.15 2.36
CA THR A 112 5.62 -3.55 3.76
C THR A 112 6.67 -2.90 4.65
N GLY A 113 6.36 -2.69 5.94
CA GLY A 113 7.30 -2.12 6.90
C GLY A 113 6.93 -0.73 7.38
N SER A 114 5.63 -0.39 7.40
CA SER A 114 5.10 0.91 7.82
C SER A 114 5.42 1.28 9.27
N GLN A 115 5.80 0.31 10.12
CA GLN A 115 6.20 0.51 11.51
C GLN A 115 7.72 0.42 11.72
N GLY A 116 8.51 0.41 10.64
CA GLY A 116 9.98 0.33 10.73
C GLY A 116 10.52 -1.06 11.03
N GLU A 117 9.74 -2.12 10.80
CA GLU A 117 10.13 -3.51 11.07
C GLU A 117 11.42 -3.88 10.32
N ARG A 118 12.41 -4.37 11.07
CA ARG A 118 13.71 -4.81 10.50
C ARG A 118 13.48 -5.92 9.48
N GLY A 119 14.15 -5.83 8.34
CA GLY A 119 14.05 -6.80 7.26
C GLY A 119 12.79 -6.69 6.40
N SER A 120 11.89 -5.74 6.68
CA SER A 120 10.75 -5.40 5.82
C SER A 120 11.20 -4.84 4.46
N ALA A 121 10.27 -4.73 3.51
CA ALA A 121 10.61 -4.17 2.20
C ALA A 121 11.06 -2.71 2.30
N LEU A 122 10.35 -1.87 3.06
CA LEU A 122 10.69 -0.47 3.27
C LEU A 122 12.06 -0.30 3.96
N TRP A 123 12.33 -1.13 4.98
CA TRP A 123 13.61 -1.13 5.68
C TRP A 123 14.79 -1.46 4.73
N ARG A 124 14.60 -2.45 3.83
CA ARG A 124 15.63 -2.83 2.84
C ARG A 124 15.81 -1.75 1.76
N LEU A 125 14.72 -1.12 1.33
CA LEU A 125 14.77 0.00 0.40
C LEU A 125 15.57 1.18 0.96
N ALA A 126 15.33 1.54 2.22
CA ALA A 126 16.05 2.62 2.89
C ALA A 126 17.56 2.36 3.04
N ARG A 127 17.99 1.10 2.94
CA ARG A 127 19.40 0.68 3.04
C ARG A 127 20.01 0.23 1.72
N ASP A 128 19.34 0.46 0.60
CA ASP A 128 19.77 0.01 -0.72
C ASP A 128 19.99 -1.53 -0.83
N GLN A 129 19.34 -2.28 0.06
CA GLN A 129 19.48 -3.75 0.17
C GLN A 129 18.33 -4.53 -0.49
N HIS A 130 17.48 -3.85 -1.25
CA HIS A 130 16.35 -4.51 -1.91
C HIS A 130 16.81 -5.07 -3.28
N THR A 131 16.92 -6.40 -3.37
CA THR A 131 17.48 -7.15 -4.51
C THR A 131 16.77 -6.97 -5.85
N ARG A 132 15.54 -6.43 -5.87
CA ARG A 132 14.70 -6.28 -7.06
C ARG A 132 14.42 -4.84 -7.49
N SER A 133 14.92 -3.87 -6.75
CA SER A 133 14.73 -2.45 -7.09
C SER A 133 16.06 -1.71 -6.99
N ARG A 134 16.82 -1.68 -8.08
CA ARG A 134 17.90 -0.70 -8.22
C ARG A 134 17.28 0.61 -8.69
N PHE A 135 16.93 1.49 -7.76
CA PHE A 135 16.60 2.86 -8.12
C PHE A 135 17.88 3.59 -8.48
N LYS A 136 18.08 3.89 -9.77
CA LYS A 136 19.14 4.82 -10.15
C LYS A 136 18.88 6.16 -9.46
N ARG A 137 19.84 6.66 -8.70
CA ARG A 137 19.85 8.05 -8.23
C ARG A 137 20.14 8.90 -9.47
N HIS A 138 19.19 9.72 -9.86
CA HIS A 138 19.40 10.82 -10.76
C HIS A 138 19.61 12.08 -9.96
#